data_10b5a32b2dd9271f12ccfdb271cbc9fb
#
_entry.id   10b5a32b2dd9271f12ccfdb271cbc9fb
#
_cell.length_a   1.000
_cell.length_b   1.000
_cell.length_c   1.000
_cell.angle_alpha   90.00
_cell.angle_beta   90.00
_cell.angle_gamma   90.00
#
_symmetry.space_group_name_H-M   'P 1'
#
loop_
_entity.id
_entity.type
_entity.pdbx_description
1 polymer ?
#
loop_
_entity_poly.entity_id
_entity_poly.type
_entity_poly.pdbx_seq_one_letter_code
_entity_poly.pdbx_strand_id
1 'polypeptide(L)' 'MIRNELHYQTGDRVTNKELKATLQSLYDKYQIKEKAKATHIANFGYLTKKCKIRIGDKRVDGVEFISQK' A
#
# COMPACT_ATOMS: atom_id res chain seq x y z
N MET A 1 -14.99 7.98 3.46
CA MET A 1 -14.55 6.93 2.52
C MET A 1 -13.15 6.46 2.87
N ILE A 2 -12.87 5.19 2.65
CA ILE A 2 -11.56 4.60 2.96
C ILE A 2 -10.41 5.40 2.32
N ARG A 3 -10.64 5.87 1.11
CA ARG A 3 -9.64 6.63 0.36
C ARG A 3 -9.07 7.82 1.13
N ASN A 4 -9.87 8.44 1.98
CA ASN A 4 -9.43 9.60 2.74
C ASN A 4 -8.48 9.25 3.87
N GLU A 5 -8.36 7.97 4.20
CA GLU A 5 -7.47 7.50 5.24
C GLU A 5 -6.05 7.25 4.71
N LEU A 6 -5.86 7.29 3.40
CA LEU A 6 -4.58 6.99 2.78
C LEU A 6 -3.93 8.28 2.30
N HIS A 7 -2.67 8.48 2.67
CA HIS A 7 -1.94 9.73 2.39
C HIS A 7 -0.60 9.44 1.74
N TYR A 8 -0.63 8.73 0.63
CA TYR A 8 0.58 8.43 -0.13
C TYR A 8 0.81 9.48 -1.22
N GLN A 9 2.06 9.78 -1.47
CA GLN A 9 2.47 10.74 -2.48
C GLN A 9 3.39 10.09 -3.50
N THR A 10 3.48 10.68 -4.67
CA THR A 10 4.40 10.20 -5.70
C THR A 10 5.82 10.15 -5.15
N GLY A 11 6.49 9.03 -5.34
CA GLY A 11 7.82 8.80 -4.83
C GLY A 11 7.87 8.06 -3.50
N ASP A 12 6.75 7.92 -2.82
CA ASP A 12 6.70 7.14 -1.58
C ASP A 12 6.98 5.68 -1.88
N ARG A 13 7.71 5.02 -0.99
CA ARG A 13 8.01 3.60 -1.10
C ARG A 13 7.57 2.90 0.18
N VAL A 14 6.85 1.81 0.01
CA VAL A 14 6.42 0.99 1.15
C VAL A 14 6.61 -0.48 0.80
N THR A 15 6.91 -1.28 1.82
CA THR A 15 6.99 -2.72 1.63
C THR A 15 5.60 -3.28 1.41
N ASN A 16 5.52 -4.42 0.72
CA ASN A 16 4.24 -5.09 0.54
C ASN A 16 3.61 -5.46 1.88
N LYS A 17 4.45 -5.87 2.83
CA LYS A 17 3.99 -6.22 4.18
C LYS A 17 3.36 -5.02 4.87
N GLU A 18 4.02 -3.87 4.81
CA GLU A 18 3.53 -2.66 5.44
C GLU A 18 2.25 -2.17 4.77
N LEU A 19 2.22 -2.16 3.45
CA LEU A 19 1.05 -1.75 2.70
C LEU A 19 -0.15 -2.65 3.01
N LYS A 20 0.09 -3.95 3.03
CA LYS A 20 -0.95 -4.92 3.36
C LYS A 20 -1.48 -4.70 4.76
N ALA A 21 -0.60 -4.45 5.72
CA ALA A 21 -1.00 -4.21 7.11
C ALA A 21 -1.86 -2.94 7.22
N THR A 22 -1.48 -1.89 6.52
CA THR A 22 -2.25 -0.65 6.51
C THR A 22 -3.65 -0.86 5.94
N LEU A 23 -3.73 -1.56 4.81
CA LEU A 23 -5.02 -1.84 4.19
C LEU A 23 -5.87 -2.76 5.05
N GLN A 24 -5.26 -3.75 5.69
CA GLN A 24 -5.99 -4.66 6.58
C GLN A 24 -6.57 -3.89 7.77
N SER A 25 -5.82 -2.96 8.31
CA SER A 25 -6.29 -2.11 9.41
C SER A 25 -7.52 -1.31 9.00
N LEU A 26 -7.51 -0.76 7.77
CA LEU A 26 -8.67 -0.05 7.26
C LEU A 26 -9.85 -0.98 7.03
N TYR A 27 -9.61 -2.16 6.51
CA TYR A 27 -10.68 -3.13 6.28
C TYR A 27 -11.33 -3.51 7.61
N ASP A 28 -10.54 -3.73 8.64
CA ASP A 28 -11.06 -4.04 9.98
C ASP A 28 -11.87 -2.88 10.53
N LYS A 29 -11.38 -1.67 10.35
CA LYS A 29 -12.05 -0.45 10.83
C LYS A 29 -13.44 -0.29 10.19
N TYR A 30 -13.55 -0.61 8.91
CA TYR A 30 -14.81 -0.47 8.18
C TYR A 30 -15.58 -1.79 8.08
N GLN A 31 -15.15 -2.81 8.83
CA GLN A 31 -15.82 -4.10 8.91
C GLN A 31 -15.92 -4.81 7.56
N ILE A 32 -14.91 -4.63 6.73
CA ILE A 32 -14.81 -5.32 5.46
C ILE A 32 -14.21 -6.70 5.71
N LYS A 33 -14.90 -7.74 5.32
CA LYS A 33 -14.51 -9.12 5.60
C LYS A 33 -13.43 -9.67 4.67
N GLU A 34 -13.04 -8.92 3.66
CA GLU A 34 -12.00 -9.33 2.74
C GLU A 34 -10.62 -9.22 3.37
N LYS A 35 -9.72 -10.13 2.97
CA LYS A 35 -8.32 -9.99 3.35
C LYS A 35 -7.65 -8.95 2.47
N ALA A 36 -6.94 -8.02 3.09
CA ALA A 36 -6.23 -6.99 2.35
C ALA A 36 -5.04 -7.57 1.60
N LYS A 37 -4.80 -7.05 0.41
CA LYS A 37 -3.64 -7.40 -0.40
C LYS A 37 -2.98 -6.11 -0.87
N ALA A 38 -1.66 -6.16 -1.08
CA ALA A 38 -0.94 -4.98 -1.56
C ALA A 38 -1.50 -4.47 -2.89
N THR A 39 -1.96 -5.38 -3.76
CA THR A 39 -2.54 -5.00 -5.05
C THR A 39 -3.83 -4.22 -4.91
N HIS A 40 -4.51 -4.31 -3.77
CA HIS A 40 -5.75 -3.58 -3.56
C HIS A 40 -5.56 -2.07 -3.55
N ILE A 41 -4.32 -1.60 -3.40
CA ILE A 41 -4.06 -0.15 -3.41
C ILE A 41 -4.52 0.51 -4.70
N ALA A 42 -4.49 -0.22 -5.81
CA ALA A 42 -4.96 0.30 -7.09
C ALA A 42 -6.44 0.63 -7.06
N ASN A 43 -7.22 -0.06 -6.24
CA ASN A 43 -8.66 0.19 -6.11
C ASN A 43 -8.96 1.53 -5.47
N PHE A 44 -7.97 2.14 -4.84
CA PHE A 44 -8.12 3.45 -4.20
C PHE A 44 -7.60 4.59 -5.07
N GLY A 45 -7.25 4.30 -6.32
CA GLY A 45 -6.82 5.32 -7.26
C GLY A 45 -5.33 5.59 -7.28
N TYR A 46 -4.54 4.80 -6.56
CA TYR A 46 -3.09 4.95 -6.55
C TYR A 46 -2.45 4.12 -7.66
N LEU A 47 -1.46 4.69 -8.31
CA LEU A 47 -0.64 3.98 -9.27
C LEU A 47 0.71 3.67 -8.62
N THR A 48 1.13 2.42 -8.75
CA THR A 48 2.38 1.97 -8.14
C THR A 48 3.15 1.10 -9.12
N LYS A 49 4.44 0.95 -8.86
CA LYS A 49 5.28 0.00 -9.59
C LYS A 49 6.02 -0.85 -8.57
N LYS A 50 6.38 -2.05 -8.98
CA LYS A 50 7.17 -2.94 -8.13
C LYS A 50 8.56 -2.36 -7.93
N CYS A 51 9.05 -2.45 -6.69
CA CYS A 51 10.41 -2.04 -6.40
C CYS A 51 10.95 -2.90 -5.26
N LYS A 52 12.26 -2.84 -5.08
CA LYS A 52 12.90 -3.48 -3.95
C LYS A 52 13.27 -2.41 -2.94
N ILE A 53 12.96 -2.68 -1.69
CA ILE A 53 13.23 -1.77 -0.58
C ILE A 53 14.29 -2.41 0.28
N ARG A 54 15.36 -1.68 0.51
CA ARG A 54 16.44 -2.16 1.36
C ARG A 54 16.14 -1.82 2.82
N ILE A 55 16.14 -2.86 3.65
CA ILE A 55 15.98 -2.71 5.09
C ILE A 55 17.18 -3.38 5.74
N GLY A 56 18.13 -2.57 6.23
CA GLY A 56 19.38 -3.11 6.73
C GLY A 56 20.11 -3.84 5.62
N ASP A 57 20.42 -5.12 5.84
CA ASP A 57 21.13 -5.97 4.89
C ASP A 57 20.20 -6.72 3.94
N LYS A 58 18.90 -6.57 4.09
CA LYS A 58 17.93 -7.35 3.33
C LYS A 58 17.20 -6.47 2.33
N ARG A 59 16.82 -7.09 1.22
CA ARG A 59 15.92 -6.46 0.25
C ARG A 59 14.59 -7.17 0.29
N VAL A 60 13.53 -6.40 0.38
CA VAL A 60 12.18 -6.95 0.41
C VAL A 60 11.37 -6.35 -0.73
N ASP A 61 10.34 -7.08 -1.14
CA ASP A 61 9.45 -6.59 -2.18
C ASP A 61 8.61 -5.45 -1.63
N GLY A 62 8.43 -4.43 -2.46
CA GLY A 62 7.60 -3.30 -2.11
C GLY A 62 7.07 -2.63 -3.36
N VAL A 63 6.51 -1.45 -3.17
CA VAL A 63 5.99 -0.65 -4.27
C VAL A 63 6.41 0.80 -4.09
N GLU A 64 6.51 1.47 -5.21
CA GLU A 64 6.76 2.91 -5.25
C GLU A 64 5.55 3.57 -5.88
N PHE A 65 5.03 4.60 -5.23
CA PHE A 65 3.90 5.36 -5.76
C PHE A 65 4.38 6.29 -6.85
N ILE A 66 3.87 6.12 -8.06
CA ILE A 66 4.40 6.82 -9.24
C ILE A 66 3.53 7.97 -9.70
N SER A 67 2.24 7.89 -9.53
CA SER A 67 1.37 9.03 -9.77
C SER A 67 0.03 8.77 -9.13
N GLN A 68 -0.73 9.83 -8.96
CA GLN A 68 -2.10 9.77 -8.51
C GLN A 68 -2.98 10.45 -9.52
N LYS A 69 -4.08 9.82 -9.79
CA LYS A 69 -5.09 10.48 -10.59
C LYS A 69 -6.09 11.15 -9.74
#